data_81148ac13a74d0f64187c7a29f20e25b
#
_entry.id   81148ac13a74d0f64187c7a29f20e25b
#
_cell.length_a   1.000
_cell.length_b   1.000
_cell.length_c   1.000
_cell.angle_alpha   90.00
_cell.angle_beta   90.00
_cell.angle_gamma   90.00
#
_symmetry.space_group_name_H-M   'P 1'
#
loop_
_entity.id
_entity.type
_entity.pdbx_description
1 polymer ?
#
loop_
_entity_poly.entity_id
_entity_poly.type
_entity_poly.pdbx_seq_one_letter_code
_entity_poly.pdbx_strand_id
1 'polypeptide(L)'
;MSALNKTMQERDMKKVTSKQKVVKIAVKVLIYAFLIAMAIIIIFPFYWMLISSVKSLEEYKFAVPTLFPQKILFSNYAEAFTTANLGRLFLNTLYVGLVSTLLSLVITVLSAFAFARLEFKGKNALFAALLATMMIPGELFTITNYVTVYNFKWMNSFTALIIPFLVSVFYIYLLRQNFLQIPNELYLAAKVDGTSDIKYLWKVMIPLSLPTLISITILKMMGAWNSYVWPRLVANDEAHRLITNGLRNAFTESTGDVNIPVQMAAVAIVSFPLFLVFVFLRKYIMKGVSRSGIKG
;
A
#
# COMPACT_ATOMS: atom_id res chain seq x y z
N MET A 1 25.98 64.33 17.15
CA MET A 1 24.66 63.70 16.78
C MET A 1 24.72 62.38 16.02
N SER A 2 25.82 61.95 15.37
CA SER A 2 25.88 60.73 14.57
C SER A 2 26.05 59.40 15.36
N ALA A 3 26.74 59.40 16.49
CA ALA A 3 27.01 58.19 17.28
C ALA A 3 25.78 57.69 18.07
N LEU A 4 24.94 58.60 18.56
CA LEU A 4 23.73 58.26 19.32
C LEU A 4 22.65 57.59 18.39
N ASN A 5 22.55 58.04 17.13
CA ASN A 5 21.64 57.46 16.15
C ASN A 5 22.06 56.05 15.72
N LYS A 6 23.36 55.78 15.63
CA LYS A 6 23.87 54.45 15.28
C LYS A 6 23.58 53.42 16.39
N THR A 7 23.77 53.79 17.64
CA THR A 7 23.49 52.95 18.82
C THR A 7 21.99 52.66 19.00
N MET A 8 21.12 53.63 18.67
CA MET A 8 19.68 53.40 18.68
C MET A 8 19.23 52.47 17.57
N GLN A 9 19.73 52.62 16.33
CA GLN A 9 19.44 51.70 15.21
C GLN A 9 19.95 50.29 15.48
N GLU A 10 21.13 50.11 16.05
CA GLU A 10 21.64 48.77 16.41
C GLU A 10 20.82 48.09 17.52
N ARG A 11 20.32 48.87 18.51
CA ARG A 11 19.40 48.34 19.55
C ARG A 11 18.06 47.94 19.00
N ASP A 12 17.50 48.70 18.05
CA ASP A 12 16.21 48.38 17.42
C ASP A 12 16.33 47.20 16.49
N MET A 13 17.42 47.08 15.71
CA MET A 13 17.69 45.87 14.89
C MET A 13 17.89 44.63 15.77
N LYS A 14 18.60 44.71 16.90
CA LYS A 14 18.75 43.61 17.86
C LYS A 14 17.43 43.23 18.52
N LYS A 15 16.55 44.17 18.84
CA LYS A 15 15.18 43.91 19.37
C LYS A 15 14.27 43.23 18.33
N VAL A 16 14.31 43.67 17.07
CA VAL A 16 13.56 43.07 15.97
C VAL A 16 14.04 41.63 15.71
N THR A 17 15.35 41.38 15.71
CA THR A 17 15.94 40.07 15.55
C THR A 17 15.58 39.11 16.71
N SER A 18 15.54 39.64 17.95
CA SER A 18 15.15 38.89 19.14
C SER A 18 13.66 38.51 19.10
N LYS A 19 12.75 39.44 18.75
CA LYS A 19 11.33 39.18 18.58
C LYS A 19 11.08 38.14 17.47
N GLN A 20 11.79 38.27 16.34
CA GLN A 20 11.68 37.28 15.25
C GLN A 20 12.16 35.88 15.67
N LYS A 21 13.19 35.76 16.49
CA LYS A 21 13.64 34.49 17.06
C LYS A 21 12.59 33.88 17.97
N VAL A 22 11.98 34.67 18.87
CA VAL A 22 10.92 34.22 19.77
C VAL A 22 9.70 33.75 18.99
N VAL A 23 9.25 34.49 17.98
CA VAL A 23 8.14 34.10 17.11
C VAL A 23 8.45 32.80 16.37
N LYS A 24 9.65 32.65 15.80
CA LYS A 24 10.07 31.39 15.13
C LYS A 24 10.09 30.21 16.10
N ILE A 25 10.52 30.39 17.33
CA ILE A 25 10.52 29.33 18.36
C ILE A 25 9.06 29.00 18.73
N ALA A 26 8.21 29.98 18.98
CA ALA A 26 6.80 29.76 19.30
C ALA A 26 6.07 29.01 18.18
N VAL A 27 6.27 29.40 16.91
CA VAL A 27 5.71 28.71 15.75
C VAL A 27 6.22 27.27 15.67
N LYS A 28 7.54 27.03 15.88
CA LYS A 28 8.07 25.66 15.93
C LYS A 28 7.43 24.84 17.03
N VAL A 29 7.32 25.36 18.24
CA VAL A 29 6.68 24.67 19.37
C VAL A 29 5.25 24.31 19.03
N LEU A 30 4.49 25.23 18.43
CA LEU A 30 3.10 24.99 18.03
C LEU A 30 2.99 23.93 16.94
N ILE A 31 3.88 23.95 15.95
CA ILE A 31 3.95 22.90 14.91
C ILE A 31 4.27 21.55 15.54
N TYR A 32 5.27 21.45 16.41
CA TYR A 32 5.61 20.18 17.04
C TYR A 32 4.51 19.70 17.99
N ALA A 33 3.87 20.58 18.74
CA ALA A 33 2.71 20.23 19.58
C ALA A 33 1.57 19.66 18.74
N PHE A 34 1.25 20.29 17.61
CA PHE A 34 0.26 19.79 16.66
C PHE A 34 0.65 18.43 16.08
N LEU A 35 1.90 18.27 15.63
CA LEU A 35 2.39 17.00 15.09
C LEU A 35 2.36 15.87 16.13
N ILE A 36 2.72 16.16 17.40
CA ILE A 36 2.66 15.18 18.49
C ILE A 36 1.21 14.79 18.77
N ALA A 37 0.30 15.76 18.85
CA ALA A 37 -1.12 15.47 19.04
C ALA A 37 -1.68 14.58 17.92
N MET A 38 -1.36 14.90 16.66
CA MET A 38 -1.74 14.07 15.51
C MET A 38 -1.10 12.68 15.58
N ALA A 39 0.16 12.57 15.96
CA ALA A 39 0.85 11.30 16.12
C ALA A 39 0.18 10.42 17.19
N ILE A 40 -0.19 11.00 18.33
CA ILE A 40 -0.92 10.28 19.40
C ILE A 40 -2.25 9.75 18.88
N ILE A 41 -3.05 10.58 18.19
CA ILE A 41 -4.35 10.18 17.63
C ILE A 41 -4.18 9.02 16.64
N ILE A 42 -3.16 9.07 15.78
CA ILE A 42 -2.92 8.03 14.76
C ILE A 42 -2.38 6.74 15.40
N ILE A 43 -1.51 6.84 16.42
CA ILE A 43 -0.89 5.68 17.06
C ILE A 43 -1.85 5.00 18.05
N PHE A 44 -2.76 5.75 18.67
CA PHE A 44 -3.65 5.24 19.71
C PHE A 44 -4.44 3.97 19.34
N PRO A 45 -5.07 3.85 18.14
CA PRO A 45 -5.76 2.63 17.76
C PRO A 45 -4.85 1.39 17.72
N PHE A 46 -3.60 1.55 17.24
CA PHE A 46 -2.62 0.46 17.23
C PHE A 46 -2.15 0.09 18.62
N TYR A 47 -1.90 1.09 19.46
CA TYR A 47 -1.61 0.87 20.87
C TYR A 47 -2.75 0.11 21.55
N TRP A 48 -4.01 0.55 21.37
CA TRP A 48 -5.18 -0.07 21.91
C TRP A 48 -5.34 -1.52 21.45
N MET A 49 -5.14 -1.79 20.17
CA MET A 49 -5.14 -3.13 19.59
C MET A 49 -4.11 -4.04 20.31
N LEU A 50 -2.86 -3.56 20.44
CA LEU A 50 -1.77 -4.35 21.02
C LEU A 50 -1.99 -4.63 22.51
N ILE A 51 -2.42 -3.65 23.30
CA ILE A 51 -2.68 -3.91 24.72
C ILE A 51 -3.94 -4.74 24.94
N SER A 52 -4.97 -4.56 24.11
CA SER A 52 -6.19 -5.38 24.18
C SER A 52 -5.92 -6.83 23.80
N SER A 53 -4.99 -7.08 22.88
CA SER A 53 -4.64 -8.44 22.44
C SER A 53 -4.04 -9.32 23.54
N VAL A 54 -3.51 -8.73 24.60
CA VAL A 54 -2.89 -9.46 25.73
C VAL A 54 -3.73 -9.44 27.01
N LYS A 55 -4.93 -8.81 27.00
CA LYS A 55 -5.85 -8.79 28.13
C LYS A 55 -6.67 -10.08 28.21
N SER A 56 -7.23 -10.33 29.40
CA SER A 56 -8.31 -11.32 29.55
C SER A 56 -9.63 -10.73 29.01
N LEU A 57 -10.57 -11.61 28.64
CA LEU A 57 -11.91 -11.19 28.23
C LEU A 57 -12.66 -10.46 29.35
N GLU A 58 -12.45 -10.89 30.60
CA GLU A 58 -13.04 -10.27 31.80
C GLU A 58 -12.54 -8.83 31.95
N GLU A 59 -11.22 -8.62 31.90
CA GLU A 59 -10.62 -7.27 31.96
C GLU A 59 -11.08 -6.38 30.80
N TYR A 60 -11.19 -6.93 29.60
CA TYR A 60 -11.66 -6.19 28.44
C TYR A 60 -13.11 -5.68 28.60
N LYS A 61 -13.95 -6.45 29.32
CA LYS A 61 -15.37 -6.11 29.57
C LYS A 61 -15.56 -5.12 30.75
N PHE A 62 -14.50 -4.62 31.39
CA PHE A 62 -14.65 -3.64 32.46
C PHE A 62 -15.34 -2.37 31.98
N ALA A 63 -16.24 -1.81 32.78
CA ALA A 63 -16.96 -0.56 32.48
C ALA A 63 -15.99 0.63 32.23
N VAL A 64 -14.85 0.65 32.95
CA VAL A 64 -13.77 1.61 32.73
C VAL A 64 -12.60 0.85 32.10
N PRO A 65 -12.27 1.11 30.84
CA PRO A 65 -11.19 0.43 30.15
C PRO A 65 -9.83 0.73 30.79
N THR A 66 -9.03 -0.31 31.04
CA THR A 66 -7.66 -0.16 31.53
C THR A 66 -6.72 0.22 30.38
N LEU A 67 -5.84 1.20 30.62
CA LEU A 67 -4.82 1.58 29.63
C LEU A 67 -3.63 0.60 29.59
N PHE A 68 -3.41 -0.15 30.68
CA PHE A 68 -2.37 -1.18 30.77
C PHE A 68 -3.03 -2.50 31.20
N PRO A 69 -2.56 -3.65 30.67
CA PRO A 69 -3.13 -4.94 31.03
C PRO A 69 -2.78 -5.27 32.49
N GLN A 70 -3.75 -5.75 33.25
CA GLN A 70 -3.54 -6.25 34.63
C GLN A 70 -2.77 -7.58 34.60
N LYS A 71 -3.06 -8.43 33.61
CA LYS A 71 -2.37 -9.68 33.35
C LYS A 71 -2.10 -9.81 31.86
N ILE A 72 -0.85 -10.12 31.51
CA ILE A 72 -0.44 -10.32 30.13
C ILE A 72 -0.69 -11.79 29.73
N LEU A 73 -1.60 -12.00 28.77
CA LEU A 73 -1.97 -13.31 28.24
C LEU A 73 -1.50 -13.49 26.81
N PHE A 74 -0.29 -14.01 26.63
CA PHE A 74 0.21 -14.37 25.29
C PHE A 74 -0.51 -15.58 24.67
N SER A 75 -1.27 -16.36 25.47
CA SER A 75 -2.11 -17.44 24.98
C SER A 75 -3.14 -16.99 23.94
N ASN A 76 -3.60 -15.73 24.01
CA ASN A 76 -4.53 -15.16 23.02
C ASN A 76 -3.98 -15.22 21.59
N TYR A 77 -2.65 -15.11 21.42
CA TYR A 77 -2.01 -15.21 20.11
C TYR A 77 -2.03 -16.64 19.56
N ALA A 78 -1.79 -17.64 20.42
CA ALA A 78 -1.88 -19.04 20.03
C ALA A 78 -3.32 -19.44 19.70
N GLU A 79 -4.28 -19.00 20.51
CA GLU A 79 -5.72 -19.19 20.28
C GLU A 79 -6.16 -18.52 18.97
N ALA A 80 -5.75 -17.27 18.73
CA ALA A 80 -6.04 -16.55 17.49
C ALA A 80 -5.54 -17.29 16.25
N PHE A 81 -4.33 -17.86 16.34
CA PHE A 81 -3.73 -18.58 15.23
C PHE A 81 -4.53 -19.84 14.86
N THR A 82 -5.03 -20.58 15.84
CA THR A 82 -5.82 -21.79 15.64
C THR A 82 -7.27 -21.49 15.27
N THR A 83 -7.94 -20.59 15.99
CA THR A 83 -9.35 -20.24 15.80
C THR A 83 -9.63 -19.71 14.40
N ALA A 84 -8.76 -18.83 13.88
CA ALA A 84 -8.92 -18.26 12.54
C ALA A 84 -8.20 -19.08 11.45
N ASN A 85 -7.56 -20.20 11.78
CA ASN A 85 -6.73 -20.97 10.83
C ASN A 85 -5.76 -20.07 10.06
N LEU A 86 -5.08 -19.15 10.78
CA LEU A 86 -4.27 -18.09 10.19
C LEU A 86 -3.20 -18.63 9.24
N GLY A 87 -2.62 -19.81 9.52
CA GLY A 87 -1.63 -20.42 8.64
C GLY A 87 -2.14 -20.60 7.21
N ARG A 88 -3.36 -21.12 7.03
CA ARG A 88 -3.99 -21.28 5.72
C ARG A 88 -4.31 -19.95 5.07
N LEU A 89 -4.89 -19.02 5.83
CA LEU A 89 -5.21 -17.68 5.34
C LEU A 89 -3.96 -16.93 4.84
N PHE A 90 -2.84 -17.04 5.57
CA PHE A 90 -1.55 -16.49 5.14
C PHE A 90 -1.07 -17.11 3.83
N LEU A 91 -1.07 -18.44 3.73
CA LEU A 91 -0.63 -19.15 2.52
C LEU A 91 -1.49 -18.78 1.30
N ASN A 92 -2.81 -18.76 1.45
CA ASN A 92 -3.73 -18.37 0.39
C ASN A 92 -3.47 -16.92 -0.07
N THR A 93 -3.33 -16.00 0.89
CA THR A 93 -3.09 -14.58 0.58
C THR A 93 -1.74 -14.36 -0.09
N LEU A 94 -0.69 -15.04 0.39
CA LEU A 94 0.63 -15.01 -0.24
C LEU A 94 0.59 -15.59 -1.65
N TYR A 95 -0.07 -16.73 -1.83
CA TYR A 95 -0.21 -17.37 -3.15
C TYR A 95 -0.91 -16.43 -4.14
N VAL A 96 -2.10 -15.92 -3.78
CA VAL A 96 -2.86 -15.00 -4.63
C VAL A 96 -2.07 -13.71 -4.88
N GLY A 97 -1.46 -13.15 -3.84
CA GLY A 97 -0.65 -11.94 -3.92
C GLY A 97 0.56 -12.12 -4.85
N LEU A 98 1.34 -13.19 -4.69
CA LEU A 98 2.54 -13.46 -5.50
C LEU A 98 2.17 -13.76 -6.94
N VAL A 99 1.23 -14.69 -7.19
CA VAL A 99 0.85 -15.09 -8.55
C VAL A 99 0.22 -13.91 -9.30
N SER A 100 -0.73 -13.20 -8.69
CA SER A 100 -1.35 -12.02 -9.32
C SER A 100 -0.35 -10.91 -9.58
N THR A 101 0.62 -10.71 -8.69
CA THR A 101 1.67 -9.68 -8.87
C THR A 101 2.60 -10.06 -10.00
N LEU A 102 3.11 -11.29 -10.06
CA LEU A 102 4.02 -11.75 -11.12
C LEU A 102 3.36 -11.66 -12.50
N LEU A 103 2.14 -12.18 -12.63
CA LEU A 103 1.39 -12.12 -13.90
C LEU A 103 1.09 -10.68 -14.31
N SER A 104 0.65 -9.85 -13.37
CA SER A 104 0.39 -8.43 -13.60
C SER A 104 1.65 -7.66 -14.00
N LEU A 105 2.82 -7.97 -13.40
CA LEU A 105 4.09 -7.35 -13.77
C LEU A 105 4.49 -7.69 -15.21
N VAL A 106 4.33 -8.95 -15.64
CA VAL A 106 4.62 -9.35 -17.03
C VAL A 106 3.77 -8.52 -18.00
N ILE A 107 2.45 -8.45 -17.76
CA ILE A 107 1.53 -7.67 -18.59
C ILE A 107 1.91 -6.19 -18.56
N THR A 108 2.19 -5.65 -17.39
CA THR A 108 2.55 -4.24 -17.19
C THR A 108 3.84 -3.87 -17.92
N VAL A 109 4.88 -4.70 -17.81
CA VAL A 109 6.20 -4.48 -18.44
C VAL A 109 6.08 -4.51 -19.97
N LEU A 110 5.42 -5.53 -20.51
CA LEU A 110 5.25 -5.66 -21.96
C LEU A 110 4.39 -4.53 -22.53
N SER A 111 3.27 -4.19 -21.89
CA SER A 111 2.40 -3.11 -22.31
C SER A 111 3.11 -1.75 -22.22
N ALA A 112 3.77 -1.46 -21.09
CA ALA A 112 4.51 -0.21 -20.92
C ALA A 112 5.64 -0.05 -21.94
N PHE A 113 6.34 -1.14 -22.26
CA PHE A 113 7.38 -1.15 -23.29
C PHE A 113 6.81 -0.87 -24.68
N ALA A 114 5.72 -1.55 -25.05
CA ALA A 114 5.06 -1.33 -26.34
C ALA A 114 4.64 0.14 -26.50
N PHE A 115 4.00 0.72 -25.49
CA PHE A 115 3.57 2.12 -25.51
C PHE A 115 4.71 3.14 -25.34
N ALA A 116 5.89 2.74 -24.84
CA ALA A 116 7.03 3.64 -24.69
C ALA A 116 7.96 3.64 -25.92
N ARG A 117 8.22 2.48 -26.52
CA ARG A 117 9.28 2.30 -27.54
C ARG A 117 8.80 1.86 -28.91
N LEU A 118 7.81 0.97 -28.98
CA LEU A 118 7.37 0.46 -30.27
C LEU A 118 6.56 1.52 -31.02
N GLU A 119 6.70 1.52 -32.35
CA GLU A 119 5.93 2.36 -33.26
C GLU A 119 4.87 1.51 -33.97
N PHE A 120 3.61 1.88 -33.78
CA PHE A 120 2.45 1.23 -34.43
C PHE A 120 1.32 2.23 -34.63
N LYS A 121 0.49 1.98 -35.67
CA LYS A 121 -0.65 2.84 -36.00
C LYS A 121 -1.66 2.87 -34.83
N GLY A 122 -2.10 4.07 -34.48
CA GLY A 122 -3.10 4.26 -33.39
C GLY A 122 -2.55 4.21 -31.96
N LYS A 123 -1.23 4.09 -31.75
CA LYS A 123 -0.57 4.01 -30.44
C LYS A 123 -1.11 5.05 -29.44
N ASN A 124 -1.13 6.32 -29.84
CA ASN A 124 -1.54 7.41 -28.95
C ASN A 124 -3.05 7.37 -28.66
N ALA A 125 -3.88 7.07 -29.66
CA ALA A 125 -5.32 6.94 -29.49
C ALA A 125 -5.68 5.76 -28.56
N LEU A 126 -5.04 4.62 -28.76
CA LEU A 126 -5.22 3.43 -27.90
C LEU A 126 -4.77 3.72 -26.46
N PHE A 127 -3.63 4.39 -26.29
CA PHE A 127 -3.17 4.74 -24.95
C PHE A 127 -4.09 5.77 -24.27
N ALA A 128 -4.59 6.76 -25.01
CA ALA A 128 -5.58 7.71 -24.49
C ALA A 128 -6.90 7.01 -24.09
N ALA A 129 -7.38 6.06 -24.89
CA ALA A 129 -8.54 5.25 -24.56
C ALA A 129 -8.33 4.43 -23.26
N LEU A 130 -7.15 3.81 -23.10
CA LEU A 130 -6.80 3.12 -21.85
C LEU A 130 -6.83 4.08 -20.65
N LEU A 131 -6.25 5.29 -20.79
CA LEU A 131 -6.28 6.28 -19.70
C LEU A 131 -7.70 6.72 -19.38
N ALA A 132 -8.58 6.86 -20.38
CA ALA A 132 -9.99 7.22 -20.18
C ALA A 132 -10.72 6.17 -19.32
N THR A 133 -10.35 4.88 -19.41
CA THR A 133 -10.95 3.85 -18.54
C THR A 133 -10.66 4.06 -17.05
N MET A 134 -9.56 4.75 -16.69
CA MET A 134 -9.24 5.05 -15.29
C MET A 134 -10.18 6.10 -14.66
N MET A 135 -10.94 6.84 -15.49
CA MET A 135 -11.94 7.79 -14.98
C MET A 135 -13.18 7.07 -14.42
N ILE A 136 -13.35 5.80 -14.73
CA ILE A 136 -14.47 4.99 -14.23
C ILE A 136 -14.00 4.32 -12.93
N PRO A 137 -14.66 4.58 -11.79
CA PRO A 137 -14.33 3.92 -10.53
C PRO A 137 -14.44 2.40 -10.65
N GLY A 138 -13.40 1.69 -10.22
CA GLY A 138 -13.33 0.22 -10.35
C GLY A 138 -14.46 -0.52 -9.61
N GLU A 139 -14.98 0.08 -8.56
CA GLU A 139 -16.08 -0.46 -7.75
C GLU A 139 -17.36 -0.67 -8.55
N LEU A 140 -17.59 0.14 -9.59
CA LEU A 140 -18.77 0.01 -10.47
C LEU A 140 -18.78 -1.32 -11.24
N PHE A 141 -17.61 -1.91 -11.47
CA PHE A 141 -17.50 -3.20 -12.16
C PHE A 141 -17.66 -4.40 -11.23
N THR A 142 -17.81 -4.21 -9.92
CA THR A 142 -17.85 -5.32 -8.95
C THR A 142 -18.99 -6.29 -9.25
N ILE A 143 -20.20 -5.79 -9.51
CA ILE A 143 -21.37 -6.65 -9.80
C ILE A 143 -21.21 -7.35 -11.14
N THR A 144 -20.77 -6.64 -12.18
CA THR A 144 -20.57 -7.21 -13.51
C THR A 144 -19.48 -8.28 -13.50
N ASN A 145 -18.36 -8.03 -12.80
CA ASN A 145 -17.30 -9.00 -12.62
C ASN A 145 -17.78 -10.24 -11.84
N TYR A 146 -18.60 -10.04 -10.80
CA TYR A 146 -19.20 -11.14 -10.04
C TYR A 146 -20.05 -12.04 -10.95
N VAL A 147 -20.96 -11.45 -11.73
CA VAL A 147 -21.80 -12.18 -12.68
C VAL A 147 -20.96 -12.94 -13.71
N THR A 148 -19.89 -12.31 -14.22
CA THR A 148 -18.95 -12.92 -15.16
C THR A 148 -18.25 -14.15 -14.55
N VAL A 149 -17.71 -13.99 -13.33
CA VAL A 149 -17.04 -15.08 -12.59
C VAL A 149 -18.01 -16.22 -12.27
N TYR A 150 -19.25 -15.88 -11.90
CA TYR A 150 -20.30 -16.85 -11.65
C TYR A 150 -20.63 -17.65 -12.91
N ASN A 151 -20.83 -17.00 -14.05
CA ASN A 151 -21.12 -17.65 -15.33
C ASN A 151 -19.98 -18.55 -15.81
N PHE A 152 -18.72 -18.17 -15.54
CA PHE A 152 -17.55 -19.00 -15.83
C PHE A 152 -17.35 -20.15 -14.82
N LYS A 153 -18.20 -20.25 -13.79
CA LYS A 153 -18.09 -21.27 -12.73
C LYS A 153 -16.75 -21.20 -11.96
N TRP A 154 -16.21 -19.98 -11.82
CA TRP A 154 -14.96 -19.76 -11.09
C TRP A 154 -15.17 -19.44 -9.61
N MET A 155 -16.40 -19.46 -9.10
CA MET A 155 -16.67 -19.22 -7.68
C MET A 155 -15.87 -20.20 -6.82
N ASN A 156 -15.42 -19.71 -5.66
CA ASN A 156 -14.60 -20.47 -4.72
C ASN A 156 -13.34 -21.05 -5.38
N SER A 157 -12.60 -20.21 -6.11
CA SER A 157 -11.34 -20.60 -6.74
C SER A 157 -10.30 -19.46 -6.69
N PHE A 158 -9.04 -19.80 -6.72
CA PHE A 158 -7.96 -18.83 -6.89
C PHE A 158 -8.02 -18.09 -8.23
N THR A 159 -8.57 -18.72 -9.26
CA THR A 159 -8.77 -18.09 -10.57
C THR A 159 -9.65 -16.85 -10.48
N ALA A 160 -10.75 -16.92 -9.72
CA ALA A 160 -11.64 -15.79 -9.48
C ALA A 160 -10.95 -14.64 -8.73
N LEU A 161 -9.97 -14.95 -7.87
CA LEU A 161 -9.23 -13.97 -7.10
C LEU A 161 -8.11 -13.31 -7.90
N ILE A 162 -7.55 -14.00 -8.89
CA ILE A 162 -6.36 -13.58 -9.63
C ILE A 162 -6.70 -12.91 -10.96
N ILE A 163 -7.46 -13.60 -11.82
CA ILE A 163 -7.64 -13.22 -13.23
C ILE A 163 -8.31 -11.85 -13.43
N PRO A 164 -9.39 -11.48 -12.73
CA PRO A 164 -10.10 -10.21 -13.00
C PRO A 164 -9.26 -8.95 -12.80
N PHE A 165 -8.18 -9.04 -12.02
CA PHE A 165 -7.35 -7.88 -11.63
C PHE A 165 -5.91 -7.95 -12.11
N LEU A 166 -5.61 -8.75 -13.14
CA LEU A 166 -4.26 -8.86 -13.70
C LEU A 166 -3.82 -7.59 -14.42
N VAL A 167 -4.72 -6.94 -15.13
CA VAL A 167 -4.42 -5.72 -15.88
C VAL A 167 -4.71 -4.50 -15.03
N SER A 168 -3.70 -3.63 -14.89
CA SER A 168 -3.86 -2.33 -14.24
C SER A 168 -3.31 -1.24 -15.15
N VAL A 169 -4.20 -0.42 -15.68
CA VAL A 169 -3.83 0.73 -16.53
C VAL A 169 -2.96 1.71 -15.76
N PHE A 170 -3.20 1.88 -14.44
CA PHE A 170 -2.37 2.71 -13.58
C PHE A 170 -0.91 2.27 -13.54
N TYR A 171 -0.64 0.96 -13.36
CA TYR A 171 0.73 0.45 -13.33
C TYR A 171 1.39 0.51 -14.71
N ILE A 172 0.64 0.25 -15.79
CA ILE A 172 1.11 0.42 -17.17
C ILE A 172 1.51 1.88 -17.41
N TYR A 173 0.67 2.84 -17.03
CA TYR A 173 0.96 4.26 -17.12
C TYR A 173 2.22 4.64 -16.33
N LEU A 174 2.29 4.24 -15.07
CA LEU A 174 3.41 4.56 -14.19
C LEU A 174 4.75 4.06 -14.76
N LEU A 175 4.78 2.81 -15.21
CA LEU A 175 5.99 2.21 -15.78
C LEU A 175 6.33 2.81 -17.15
N ARG A 176 5.31 3.08 -17.99
CA ARG A 176 5.52 3.80 -19.27
C ARG A 176 6.15 5.17 -19.04
N GLN A 177 5.68 5.96 -18.08
CA GLN A 177 6.27 7.26 -17.77
C GLN A 177 7.74 7.13 -17.32
N ASN A 178 8.06 6.09 -16.57
CA ASN A 178 9.43 5.79 -16.19
C ASN A 178 10.28 5.37 -17.41
N PHE A 179 9.76 4.52 -18.28
CA PHE A 179 10.44 4.09 -19.50
C PHE A 179 10.73 5.26 -20.47
N LEU A 180 9.84 6.24 -20.54
CA LEU A 180 10.02 7.43 -21.38
C LEU A 180 11.14 8.37 -20.86
N GLN A 181 11.51 8.27 -19.57
CA GLN A 181 12.64 9.03 -19.01
C GLN A 181 14.01 8.46 -19.43
N ILE A 182 14.06 7.21 -19.91
CA ILE A 182 15.28 6.59 -20.41
C ILE A 182 15.56 7.20 -21.81
N PRO A 183 16.78 7.70 -22.07
CA PRO A 183 17.12 8.32 -23.37
C PRO A 183 16.82 7.39 -24.54
N ASN A 184 16.23 7.94 -25.61
CA ASN A 184 15.86 7.16 -26.79
C ASN A 184 17.10 6.72 -27.62
N GLU A 185 18.20 7.45 -27.47
CA GLU A 185 19.50 7.16 -28.10
C GLU A 185 19.99 5.76 -27.71
N LEU A 186 19.74 5.30 -26.46
CA LEU A 186 20.08 3.94 -26.04
C LEU A 186 19.29 2.86 -26.81
N TYR A 187 18.04 3.16 -27.15
CA TYR A 187 17.22 2.23 -27.94
C TYR A 187 17.68 2.20 -29.39
N LEU A 188 17.97 3.38 -29.98
CA LEU A 188 18.46 3.49 -31.34
C LEU A 188 19.84 2.82 -31.49
N ALA A 189 20.76 3.04 -30.56
CA ALA A 189 22.07 2.37 -30.56
C ALA A 189 21.91 0.85 -30.51
N ALA A 190 21.03 0.34 -29.62
CA ALA A 190 20.76 -1.10 -29.54
C ALA A 190 20.17 -1.68 -30.85
N LYS A 191 19.39 -0.89 -31.58
CA LYS A 191 18.87 -1.27 -32.92
C LYS A 191 19.97 -1.34 -33.97
N VAL A 192 20.89 -0.39 -33.97
CA VAL A 192 22.07 -0.38 -34.87
C VAL A 192 22.95 -1.62 -34.58
N ASP A 193 23.10 -2.01 -33.30
CA ASP A 193 23.82 -3.20 -32.88
C ASP A 193 23.06 -4.51 -33.16
N GLY A 194 21.89 -4.46 -33.83
CA GLY A 194 21.09 -5.65 -34.13
C GLY A 194 20.43 -6.30 -32.91
N THR A 195 20.35 -5.58 -31.77
CA THR A 195 19.71 -6.09 -30.55
C THR A 195 18.18 -6.13 -30.72
N SER A 196 17.56 -7.28 -30.43
CA SER A 196 16.10 -7.42 -30.46
C SER A 196 15.42 -6.62 -29.34
N ASP A 197 14.15 -6.24 -29.57
CA ASP A 197 13.34 -5.46 -28.61
C ASP A 197 13.25 -6.14 -27.25
N ILE A 198 13.01 -7.43 -27.24
CA ILE A 198 12.92 -8.22 -26.00
C ILE A 198 14.26 -8.23 -25.26
N LYS A 199 15.39 -8.38 -25.97
CA LYS A 199 16.72 -8.35 -25.36
C LYS A 199 17.04 -6.97 -24.78
N TYR A 200 16.67 -5.88 -25.49
CA TYR A 200 16.78 -4.52 -25.00
C TYR A 200 15.93 -4.28 -23.75
N LEU A 201 14.66 -4.73 -23.77
CA LEU A 201 13.77 -4.65 -22.62
C LEU A 201 14.39 -5.29 -21.38
N TRP A 202 14.87 -6.54 -21.49
CA TRP A 202 15.41 -7.27 -20.36
C TRP A 202 16.77 -6.77 -19.87
N LYS A 203 17.66 -6.38 -20.81
CA LYS A 203 19.04 -6.00 -20.45
C LYS A 203 19.22 -4.53 -20.11
N VAL A 204 18.34 -3.65 -20.58
CA VAL A 204 18.47 -2.20 -20.42
C VAL A 204 17.28 -1.61 -19.66
N MET A 205 16.06 -1.77 -20.20
CA MET A 205 14.90 -1.07 -19.67
C MET A 205 14.52 -1.53 -18.26
N ILE A 206 14.43 -2.84 -18.04
CA ILE A 206 14.08 -3.42 -16.73
C ILE A 206 15.11 -3.05 -15.66
N PRO A 207 16.42 -3.25 -15.84
CA PRO A 207 17.42 -2.86 -14.83
C PRO A 207 17.39 -1.37 -14.47
N LEU A 208 17.24 -0.47 -15.46
CA LEU A 208 17.14 0.97 -15.21
C LEU A 208 15.84 1.36 -14.50
N SER A 209 14.80 0.55 -14.62
CA SER A 209 13.48 0.78 -14.01
C SER A 209 13.23 -0.03 -12.74
N LEU A 210 14.22 -0.74 -12.22
CA LEU A 210 14.08 -1.56 -11.01
C LEU A 210 13.42 -0.83 -9.83
N PRO A 211 13.76 0.43 -9.49
CA PRO A 211 13.11 1.13 -8.39
C PRO A 211 11.59 1.28 -8.59
N THR A 212 11.16 1.54 -9.82
CA THR A 212 9.73 1.68 -10.16
C THR A 212 9.04 0.32 -10.16
N LEU A 213 9.67 -0.72 -10.68
CA LEU A 213 9.15 -2.09 -10.64
C LEU A 213 8.99 -2.62 -9.20
N ILE A 214 9.96 -2.36 -8.33
CA ILE A 214 9.85 -2.68 -6.90
C ILE A 214 8.66 -1.95 -6.28
N SER A 215 8.47 -0.67 -6.59
CA SER A 215 7.33 0.10 -6.07
C SER A 215 5.99 -0.47 -6.53
N ILE A 216 5.86 -0.83 -7.81
CA ILE A 216 4.66 -1.47 -8.37
C ILE A 216 4.40 -2.81 -7.68
N THR A 217 5.45 -3.63 -7.50
CA THR A 217 5.37 -4.91 -6.81
C THR A 217 4.82 -4.76 -5.39
N ILE A 218 5.38 -3.81 -4.62
CA ILE A 218 4.94 -3.54 -3.25
C ILE A 218 3.47 -3.09 -3.23
N LEU A 219 3.09 -2.12 -4.08
CA LEU A 219 1.72 -1.61 -4.15
C LEU A 219 0.72 -2.71 -4.53
N LYS A 220 1.08 -3.57 -5.48
CA LYS A 220 0.23 -4.68 -5.91
C LYS A 220 0.07 -5.72 -4.81
N MET A 221 1.15 -6.12 -4.15
CA MET A 221 1.13 -7.05 -3.02
C MET A 221 0.32 -6.50 -1.84
N MET A 222 0.50 -5.23 -1.49
CA MET A 222 -0.30 -4.57 -0.44
C MET A 222 -1.79 -4.52 -0.82
N GLY A 223 -2.11 -4.27 -2.09
CA GLY A 223 -3.49 -4.31 -2.60
C GLY A 223 -4.13 -5.70 -2.45
N ALA A 224 -3.40 -6.76 -2.81
CA ALA A 224 -3.87 -8.13 -2.65
C ALA A 224 -4.05 -8.51 -1.17
N TRP A 225 -3.10 -8.10 -0.30
CA TRP A 225 -3.17 -8.34 1.14
C TRP A 225 -4.38 -7.68 1.80
N ASN A 226 -4.70 -6.44 1.43
CA ASN A 226 -5.80 -5.67 2.00
C ASN A 226 -7.14 -5.90 1.29
N SER A 227 -7.17 -6.74 0.25
CA SER A 227 -8.39 -7.01 -0.50
C SER A 227 -9.44 -7.70 0.39
N TYR A 228 -10.64 -7.12 0.49
CA TYR A 228 -11.71 -7.63 1.35
C TYR A 228 -13.01 -7.88 0.58
N VAL A 229 -13.51 -6.85 -0.11
CA VAL A 229 -14.84 -6.91 -0.74
C VAL A 229 -14.93 -8.02 -1.77
N TRP A 230 -13.96 -8.07 -2.69
CA TRP A 230 -13.97 -9.08 -3.75
C TRP A 230 -13.78 -10.51 -3.24
N PRO A 231 -12.77 -10.83 -2.41
CA PRO A 231 -12.63 -12.16 -1.82
C PRO A 231 -13.88 -12.61 -1.06
N ARG A 232 -14.55 -11.69 -0.36
CA ARG A 232 -15.79 -12.00 0.34
C ARG A 232 -16.93 -12.39 -0.59
N LEU A 233 -16.98 -11.85 -1.80
CA LEU A 233 -18.01 -12.18 -2.78
C LEU A 233 -17.75 -13.52 -3.47
N VAL A 234 -16.49 -13.86 -3.78
CA VAL A 234 -16.15 -14.97 -4.67
C VAL A 234 -15.44 -16.15 -4.01
N ALA A 235 -14.94 -16.02 -2.77
CA ALA A 235 -14.17 -17.04 -2.06
C ALA A 235 -14.72 -17.22 -0.62
N ASN A 236 -15.84 -17.95 -0.51
CA ASN A 236 -16.56 -18.15 0.76
C ASN A 236 -16.23 -19.48 1.44
N ASP A 237 -15.58 -20.41 0.73
CA ASP A 237 -15.14 -21.67 1.30
C ASP A 237 -13.81 -21.54 2.06
N GLU A 238 -13.56 -22.40 3.04
CA GLU A 238 -12.32 -22.36 3.83
C GLU A 238 -11.06 -22.53 2.99
N ALA A 239 -11.18 -23.25 1.86
CA ALA A 239 -10.04 -23.57 1.01
C ALA A 239 -9.43 -22.33 0.34
N HIS A 240 -10.25 -21.32 0.02
CA HIS A 240 -9.85 -20.20 -0.83
C HIS A 240 -9.96 -18.84 -0.12
N ARG A 241 -10.46 -18.78 1.13
CA ARG A 241 -10.50 -17.52 1.89
C ARG A 241 -9.12 -16.90 2.00
N LEU A 242 -9.08 -15.58 1.86
CA LEU A 242 -7.91 -14.76 2.12
C LEU A 242 -7.93 -14.25 3.56
N ILE A 243 -6.85 -13.61 3.96
CA ILE A 243 -6.63 -13.20 5.36
C ILE A 243 -7.73 -12.25 5.87
N THR A 244 -8.17 -11.31 5.05
CA THR A 244 -9.16 -10.28 5.45
C THR A 244 -10.56 -10.84 5.62
N ASN A 245 -11.08 -11.61 4.64
CA ASN A 245 -12.42 -12.19 4.71
C ASN A 245 -12.45 -13.41 5.65
N GLY A 246 -11.37 -14.19 5.73
CA GLY A 246 -11.26 -15.32 6.65
C GLY A 246 -11.21 -14.88 8.12
N LEU A 247 -10.45 -13.81 8.42
CA LEU A 247 -10.39 -13.24 9.76
C LEU A 247 -11.77 -12.78 10.25
N ARG A 248 -12.48 -12.03 9.40
CA ARG A 248 -13.85 -11.61 9.72
C ARG A 248 -14.75 -12.80 9.98
N ASN A 249 -14.72 -13.82 9.12
CA ASN A 249 -15.56 -14.99 9.24
C ASN A 249 -15.34 -15.71 10.58
N ALA A 250 -14.08 -15.87 10.99
CA ALA A 250 -13.71 -16.57 12.22
C ALA A 250 -14.25 -15.90 13.50
N PHE A 251 -14.42 -14.56 13.49
CA PHE A 251 -14.80 -13.79 14.68
C PHE A 251 -16.19 -13.14 14.62
N THR A 252 -16.86 -13.11 13.47
CA THR A 252 -18.17 -12.43 13.31
C THR A 252 -19.31 -13.44 13.09
N GLU A 253 -19.03 -14.59 12.46
CA GLU A 253 -20.02 -15.61 12.16
C GLU A 253 -20.10 -16.72 13.23
N SER A 254 -19.25 -16.65 14.24
CA SER A 254 -19.32 -17.50 15.42
C SER A 254 -20.55 -17.11 16.27
N THR A 255 -21.44 -18.05 16.51
CA THR A 255 -22.72 -17.87 17.24
C THR A 255 -22.57 -17.68 18.76
N GLY A 256 -21.37 -17.35 19.23
CA GLY A 256 -21.03 -17.15 20.64
C GLY A 256 -20.51 -15.76 20.95
N ASP A 257 -20.28 -15.49 22.24
CA ASP A 257 -19.57 -14.29 22.71
C ASP A 257 -18.20 -14.21 22.04
N VAL A 258 -17.99 -13.18 21.21
CA VAL A 258 -16.72 -12.95 20.53
C VAL A 258 -15.64 -12.64 21.55
N ASN A 259 -14.58 -13.43 21.58
CA ASN A 259 -13.41 -13.13 22.40
C ASN A 259 -12.58 -12.00 21.75
N ILE A 260 -12.94 -10.75 22.09
CA ILE A 260 -12.31 -9.55 21.49
C ILE A 260 -10.79 -9.51 21.70
N PRO A 261 -10.20 -9.84 22.86
CA PRO A 261 -8.75 -9.97 23.00
C PRO A 261 -8.10 -10.91 21.98
N VAL A 262 -8.69 -12.06 21.73
CA VAL A 262 -8.21 -13.04 20.73
C VAL A 262 -8.35 -12.47 19.31
N GLN A 263 -9.47 -11.79 19.03
CA GLN A 263 -9.64 -11.09 17.75
C GLN A 263 -8.57 -10.00 17.55
N MET A 264 -8.27 -9.20 18.59
CA MET A 264 -7.21 -8.18 18.52
C MET A 264 -5.83 -8.81 18.32
N ALA A 265 -5.56 -9.95 18.94
CA ALA A 265 -4.33 -10.72 18.71
C ALA A 265 -4.23 -11.18 17.24
N ALA A 266 -5.33 -11.69 16.67
CA ALA A 266 -5.37 -12.07 15.26
C ALA A 266 -5.10 -10.88 14.33
N VAL A 267 -5.74 -9.71 14.58
CA VAL A 267 -5.50 -8.49 13.81
C VAL A 267 -4.05 -8.02 13.94
N ALA A 268 -3.44 -8.12 15.13
CA ALA A 268 -2.03 -7.78 15.34
C ALA A 268 -1.09 -8.69 14.53
N ILE A 269 -1.32 -10.01 14.54
CA ILE A 269 -0.56 -10.98 13.73
C ILE A 269 -0.66 -10.62 12.23
N VAL A 270 -1.87 -10.36 11.74
CA VAL A 270 -2.14 -10.07 10.33
C VAL A 270 -1.55 -8.72 9.89
N SER A 271 -1.48 -7.75 10.79
CA SER A 271 -0.90 -6.42 10.50
C SER A 271 0.62 -6.41 10.52
N PHE A 272 1.25 -7.35 11.23
CA PHE A 272 2.70 -7.36 11.43
C PHE A 272 3.52 -7.47 10.14
N PRO A 273 3.20 -8.34 9.16
CA PRO A 273 3.92 -8.38 7.88
C PRO A 273 3.86 -7.06 7.10
N LEU A 274 2.72 -6.37 7.10
CA LEU A 274 2.59 -5.06 6.44
C LEU A 274 3.45 -4.00 7.12
N PHE A 275 3.51 -4.02 8.46
CA PHE A 275 4.40 -3.16 9.22
C PHE A 275 5.87 -3.39 8.85
N LEU A 276 6.30 -4.65 8.75
CA LEU A 276 7.66 -5.00 8.31
C LEU A 276 7.94 -4.50 6.89
N VAL A 277 7.03 -4.76 5.95
CA VAL A 277 7.12 -4.26 4.58
C VAL A 277 7.29 -2.73 4.57
N PHE A 278 6.48 -2.00 5.34
CA PHE A 278 6.60 -0.54 5.43
C PHE A 278 7.96 -0.11 5.98
N VAL A 279 8.42 -0.68 7.11
CA VAL A 279 9.68 -0.29 7.75
C VAL A 279 10.87 -0.49 6.80
N PHE A 280 10.95 -1.64 6.13
CA PHE A 280 12.09 -1.97 5.27
C PHE A 280 12.01 -1.35 3.88
N LEU A 281 10.81 -1.19 3.33
CA LEU A 281 10.62 -0.81 1.93
C LEU A 281 10.07 0.62 1.74
N ARG A 282 9.84 1.39 2.82
CA ARG A 282 9.32 2.77 2.75
C ARG A 282 10.06 3.68 1.76
N LYS A 283 11.39 3.52 1.65
CA LYS A 283 12.20 4.32 0.71
C LYS A 283 11.85 4.07 -0.76
N TYR A 284 11.43 2.86 -1.10
CA TYR A 284 11.01 2.51 -2.47
C TYR A 284 9.59 3.00 -2.74
N ILE A 285 8.68 2.86 -1.77
CA ILE A 285 7.31 3.39 -1.84
C ILE A 285 7.34 4.90 -2.09
N MET A 286 8.12 5.64 -1.30
CA MET A 286 8.26 7.09 -1.44
C MET A 286 8.88 7.52 -2.77
N LYS A 287 9.89 6.80 -3.28
CA LYS A 287 10.53 7.12 -4.58
C LYS A 287 9.61 6.85 -5.77
N GLY A 288 8.76 5.82 -5.70
CA GLY A 288 7.82 5.50 -6.77
C GLY A 288 6.71 6.53 -6.92
N VAL A 289 6.23 7.10 -5.81
CA VAL A 289 5.16 8.09 -5.80
C VAL A 289 5.68 9.51 -6.08
N SER A 290 6.84 9.89 -5.53
CA SER A 290 7.34 11.28 -5.63
C SER A 290 7.91 11.65 -7.01
N ARG A 291 8.41 10.70 -7.80
CA ARG A 291 8.92 10.97 -9.15
C ARG A 291 7.83 11.33 -10.18
N SER A 292 6.58 11.04 -9.89
CA SER A 292 5.45 11.41 -10.76
C SER A 292 4.89 12.82 -10.51
N GLY A 293 5.30 13.50 -9.43
CA GLY A 293 4.65 14.73 -8.96
C GLY A 293 5.49 16.01 -8.95
N ILE A 294 6.79 15.98 -9.24
CA ILE A 294 7.63 17.19 -9.15
C ILE A 294 8.37 17.40 -10.48
N LYS A 295 7.79 18.21 -11.36
CA LYS A 295 8.50 19.12 -12.23
C LYS A 295 8.61 20.44 -11.47
N GLY A 296 9.72 20.70 -10.87
CA GLY A 296 10.16 21.97 -10.38
C GLY A 296 11.60 22.14 -10.75
#